data_b05e479a4451b226fb4e6b07b4da586a
#
_entry.id   b05e479a4451b226fb4e6b07b4da586a
#
_cell.length_a   1.000
_cell.length_b   1.000
_cell.length_c   1.000
_cell.angle_alpha   90.00
_cell.angle_beta   90.00
_cell.angle_gamma   90.00
#
_symmetry.space_group_name_H-M   'P 1'
#
loop_
_entity.id
_entity.type
_entity.pdbx_description
1 polymer ?
#
loop_
_entity_poly.entity_id
_entity_poly.type
_entity_poly.pdbx_seq_one_letter_code
_entity_poly.pdbx_strand_id
1 'polypeptide(L)'
;NDVFTLTCNTQVTKLKHLEHKELDSIMEFSAKQIAEYIQGIIVGDENATVHTFAKIEEGVPGAISFLSNPKYTHYIYDTQSTIVLVNKDFVPEQEVKATLIKVDNAYESLAKLLTLYEMSKPKKTGIDPLAYVAPTAKLGKDVYIAPFACVGDGAEIGDNTSLHPHATVGSHAKVGNNCTLYPHATIY
;
A
#
# COMPACT_ATOMS: atom_id res chain seq x y z
N ASN A 1 -35.31 23.19 -8.59
CA ASN A 1 -34.19 23.11 -7.62
C ASN A 1 -33.54 21.73 -7.51
N ASP A 2 -34.09 20.67 -8.11
CA ASP A 2 -33.60 19.29 -7.95
C ASP A 2 -32.63 18.81 -9.06
N VAL A 3 -32.42 19.61 -10.11
CA VAL A 3 -31.58 19.22 -11.24
C VAL A 3 -30.05 19.44 -10.95
N PHE A 4 -29.75 20.36 -10.04
CA PHE A 4 -28.35 20.70 -9.75
C PHE A 4 -27.66 19.71 -8.77
N THR A 5 -28.45 19.01 -7.94
CA THR A 5 -27.91 18.07 -6.94
C THR A 5 -27.54 16.71 -7.55
N LEU A 6 -28.21 16.29 -8.63
CA LEU A 6 -27.97 15.00 -9.27
C LEU A 6 -26.72 15.00 -10.18
N THR A 7 -26.38 16.13 -10.80
CA THR A 7 -25.20 16.24 -11.66
C THR A 7 -23.88 16.27 -10.89
N CYS A 8 -23.87 16.85 -9.70
CA CYS A 8 -22.66 16.90 -8.87
C CYS A 8 -22.28 15.52 -8.32
N ASN A 9 -23.28 14.73 -7.91
CA ASN A 9 -23.04 13.40 -7.33
C ASN A 9 -22.53 12.37 -8.36
N THR A 10 -22.96 12.50 -9.63
CA THR A 10 -22.57 11.55 -10.69
C THR A 10 -21.13 11.81 -11.17
N GLN A 11 -20.67 13.06 -11.14
CA GLN A 11 -19.29 13.38 -11.51
C GLN A 11 -18.30 13.01 -10.39
N VAL A 12 -18.65 13.24 -9.12
CA VAL A 12 -17.81 12.86 -7.98
C VAL A 12 -17.66 11.34 -7.88
N THR A 13 -18.73 10.59 -8.18
CA THR A 13 -18.68 9.12 -8.20
C THR A 13 -17.85 8.59 -9.37
N LYS A 14 -17.90 9.24 -10.55
CA LYS A 14 -17.05 8.90 -11.70
C LYS A 14 -15.58 9.22 -11.47
N LEU A 15 -15.27 10.35 -10.83
CA LEU A 15 -13.89 10.72 -10.48
C LEU A 15 -13.31 9.77 -9.42
N LYS A 16 -14.07 9.41 -8.39
CA LYS A 16 -13.62 8.40 -7.41
C LYS A 16 -13.38 7.01 -8.02
N HIS A 17 -14.17 6.63 -9.03
CA HIS A 17 -14.01 5.35 -9.72
C HIS A 17 -12.82 5.35 -10.69
N LEU A 18 -12.46 6.49 -11.27
CA LEU A 18 -11.29 6.66 -12.11
C LEU A 18 -9.99 6.72 -11.30
N GLU A 19 -10.00 7.45 -10.16
CA GLU A 19 -8.83 7.52 -9.28
C GLU A 19 -8.49 6.16 -8.64
N HIS A 20 -9.48 5.35 -8.26
CA HIS A 20 -9.22 3.99 -7.77
C HIS A 20 -8.70 3.05 -8.87
N LYS A 21 -9.20 3.20 -10.09
CA LYS A 21 -8.80 2.33 -11.21
C LYS A 21 -7.40 2.66 -11.76
N GLU A 22 -6.96 3.91 -11.67
CA GLU A 22 -5.60 4.31 -12.06
C GLU A 22 -4.56 4.04 -10.96
N LEU A 23 -4.93 4.06 -9.66
CA LEU A 23 -4.02 3.70 -8.58
C LEU A 23 -3.78 2.19 -8.48
N ASP A 24 -4.78 1.36 -8.78
CA ASP A 24 -4.65 -0.10 -8.75
C ASP A 24 -3.87 -0.66 -9.95
N SER A 25 -3.68 0.12 -11.04
CA SER A 25 -2.99 -0.34 -12.24
C SER A 25 -1.47 -0.15 -12.22
N ILE A 26 -0.88 0.43 -11.17
CA ILE A 26 0.51 0.88 -11.19
C ILE A 26 1.51 -0.17 -10.68
N MET A 27 1.07 -1.24 -10.02
CA MET A 27 1.99 -2.26 -9.52
C MET A 27 1.45 -3.67 -9.66
N GLU A 28 1.73 -4.28 -10.79
CA GLU A 28 1.55 -5.72 -10.98
C GLU A 28 2.87 -6.44 -10.72
N PHE A 29 2.83 -7.48 -9.91
CA PHE A 29 3.96 -8.36 -9.67
C PHE A 29 3.65 -9.74 -10.21
N SER A 30 4.58 -10.32 -10.97
CA SER A 30 4.46 -11.71 -11.41
C SER A 30 4.81 -12.69 -10.28
N ALA A 31 4.28 -13.92 -10.38
CA ALA A 31 4.63 -15.01 -9.46
C ALA A 31 6.15 -15.21 -9.39
N LYS A 32 6.83 -15.09 -10.53
CA LYS A 32 8.30 -15.17 -10.62
C LYS A 32 9.00 -14.11 -9.79
N GLN A 33 8.62 -12.83 -9.95
CA GLN A 33 9.20 -11.72 -9.18
C GLN A 33 8.97 -11.87 -7.68
N ILE A 34 7.76 -12.29 -7.31
CA ILE A 34 7.41 -12.53 -5.91
C ILE A 34 8.26 -13.68 -5.35
N ALA A 35 8.31 -14.82 -6.06
CA ALA A 35 9.07 -15.99 -5.60
C ALA A 35 10.58 -15.70 -5.48
N GLU A 36 11.17 -14.95 -6.41
CA GLU A 36 12.57 -14.51 -6.32
C GLU A 36 12.81 -13.66 -5.07
N TYR A 37 11.90 -12.72 -4.76
CA TYR A 37 12.05 -11.83 -3.61
C TYR A 37 11.94 -12.54 -2.27
N ILE A 38 10.98 -13.49 -2.13
CA ILE A 38 10.76 -14.24 -0.89
C ILE A 38 11.45 -15.60 -0.85
N GLN A 39 12.26 -15.94 -1.87
CA GLN A 39 12.94 -17.22 -2.03
C GLN A 39 11.98 -18.42 -2.00
N GLY A 40 10.84 -18.26 -2.67
CA GLY A 40 9.79 -19.28 -2.78
C GLY A 40 9.95 -20.18 -4.00
N ILE A 41 9.27 -21.33 -3.96
CA ILE A 41 9.18 -22.29 -5.06
C ILE A 41 7.78 -22.16 -5.68
N ILE A 42 7.72 -21.92 -6.99
CA ILE A 42 6.47 -21.79 -7.72
C ILE A 42 5.94 -23.18 -8.10
N VAL A 43 4.62 -23.37 -7.90
CA VAL A 43 3.86 -24.51 -8.39
C VAL A 43 2.64 -23.95 -9.12
N GLY A 44 2.67 -23.98 -10.46
CA GLY A 44 1.66 -23.39 -11.33
C GLY A 44 2.24 -22.43 -12.35
N ASP A 45 1.52 -21.37 -12.69
CA ASP A 45 1.91 -20.39 -13.70
C ASP A 45 2.88 -19.33 -13.12
N GLU A 46 4.12 -19.34 -13.58
CA GLU A 46 5.14 -18.36 -13.18
C GLU A 46 4.87 -16.92 -13.66
N ASN A 47 4.04 -16.78 -14.69
CA ASN A 47 3.66 -15.49 -15.27
C ASN A 47 2.35 -14.92 -14.68
N ALA A 48 1.70 -15.65 -13.78
CA ALA A 48 0.49 -15.16 -13.11
C ALA A 48 0.80 -13.84 -12.39
N THR A 49 -0.01 -12.80 -12.63
CA THR A 49 0.20 -11.46 -12.06
C THR A 49 -0.82 -11.13 -10.98
N VAL A 50 -0.37 -10.37 -9.99
CA VAL A 50 -1.20 -9.87 -8.90
C VAL A 50 -0.93 -8.39 -8.63
N HIS A 51 -1.95 -7.68 -8.20
CA HIS A 51 -1.92 -6.25 -7.89
C HIS A 51 -2.55 -5.90 -6.54
N THR A 52 -3.12 -6.88 -5.84
CA THR A 52 -3.77 -6.66 -4.54
C THR A 52 -3.57 -7.84 -3.60
N PHE A 53 -3.86 -7.61 -2.33
CA PHE A 53 -3.86 -8.63 -1.29
C PHE A 53 -5.29 -8.93 -0.86
N ALA A 54 -5.60 -10.20 -0.60
CA ALA A 54 -6.89 -10.61 -0.08
C ALA A 54 -6.74 -11.73 0.95
N LYS A 55 -7.69 -11.85 1.86
CA LYS A 55 -7.81 -13.06 2.69
C LYS A 55 -8.19 -14.23 1.80
N ILE A 56 -7.77 -15.44 2.19
CA ILE A 56 -8.00 -16.64 1.37
C ILE A 56 -9.49 -16.93 1.16
N GLU A 57 -10.33 -16.62 2.15
CA GLU A 57 -11.79 -16.77 2.08
C GLU A 57 -12.48 -15.70 1.21
N GLU A 58 -11.83 -14.57 0.98
CA GLU A 58 -12.33 -13.41 0.22
C GLU A 58 -11.52 -13.20 -1.07
N GLY A 59 -10.83 -14.26 -1.54
CA GLY A 59 -9.94 -14.18 -2.70
C GLY A 59 -10.64 -13.74 -3.98
N VAL A 60 -10.01 -12.84 -4.72
CA VAL A 60 -10.48 -12.31 -6.00
C VAL A 60 -9.39 -12.48 -7.07
N PRO A 61 -9.75 -12.51 -8.37
CA PRO A 61 -8.77 -12.52 -9.46
C PRO A 61 -7.80 -11.33 -9.36
N GLY A 62 -6.51 -11.57 -9.56
CA GLY A 62 -5.46 -10.57 -9.40
C GLY A 62 -5.02 -10.36 -7.95
N ALA A 63 -5.53 -11.13 -6.99
CA ALA A 63 -5.09 -11.06 -5.61
C ALA A 63 -4.05 -12.13 -5.27
N ILE A 64 -3.18 -11.78 -4.32
CA ILE A 64 -2.33 -12.72 -3.59
C ILE A 64 -2.93 -12.96 -2.21
N SER A 65 -3.08 -14.22 -1.84
CA SER A 65 -3.52 -14.67 -0.52
C SER A 65 -2.46 -15.52 0.16
N PHE A 66 -2.66 -15.90 1.40
CA PHE A 66 -1.76 -16.80 2.11
C PHE A 66 -2.53 -17.82 2.96
N LEU A 67 -1.93 -18.99 3.15
CA LEU A 67 -2.41 -20.05 4.01
C LEU A 67 -1.30 -20.47 4.96
N SER A 68 -1.39 -20.08 6.23
CA SER A 68 -0.47 -20.53 7.27
C SER A 68 -1.17 -21.35 8.37
N ASN A 69 -2.49 -21.20 8.52
CA ASN A 69 -3.26 -21.91 9.54
C ASN A 69 -4.07 -23.05 8.89
N PRO A 70 -3.86 -24.31 9.31
CA PRO A 70 -4.55 -25.49 8.77
C PRO A 70 -6.09 -25.42 8.81
N LYS A 71 -6.67 -24.63 9.71
CA LYS A 71 -8.12 -24.45 9.79
C LYS A 71 -8.73 -23.83 8.54
N TYR A 72 -7.94 -23.10 7.77
CA TYR A 72 -8.37 -22.42 6.54
C TYR A 72 -8.02 -23.20 5.27
N THR A 73 -7.50 -24.43 5.38
CA THR A 73 -7.05 -25.22 4.23
C THR A 73 -8.16 -25.46 3.21
N HIS A 74 -9.40 -25.62 3.64
CA HIS A 74 -10.51 -25.86 2.73
C HIS A 74 -10.76 -24.70 1.75
N TYR A 75 -10.45 -23.46 2.13
CA TYR A 75 -10.61 -22.30 1.25
C TYR A 75 -9.63 -22.28 0.07
N ILE A 76 -8.50 -23.03 0.12
CA ILE A 76 -7.52 -23.03 -0.98
C ILE A 76 -8.10 -23.62 -2.27
N TYR A 77 -9.11 -24.48 -2.16
CA TYR A 77 -9.76 -25.15 -3.30
C TYR A 77 -10.84 -24.29 -3.96
N ASP A 78 -11.41 -23.32 -3.21
CA ASP A 78 -12.52 -22.46 -3.64
C ASP A 78 -12.11 -21.01 -3.89
N THR A 79 -10.94 -20.59 -3.40
CA THR A 79 -10.47 -19.20 -3.54
C THR A 79 -10.34 -18.79 -5.00
N GLN A 80 -10.69 -17.54 -5.29
CA GLN A 80 -10.48 -16.92 -6.60
C GLN A 80 -9.14 -16.15 -6.66
N SER A 81 -8.32 -16.21 -5.61
CA SER A 81 -6.99 -15.59 -5.62
C SER A 81 -6.11 -16.21 -6.71
N THR A 82 -5.39 -15.37 -7.42
CA THR A 82 -4.49 -15.80 -8.50
C THR A 82 -3.26 -16.50 -7.95
N ILE A 83 -2.71 -16.00 -6.83
CA ILE A 83 -1.54 -16.60 -6.16
C ILE A 83 -1.87 -16.86 -4.71
N VAL A 84 -1.41 -18.00 -4.17
CA VAL A 84 -1.51 -18.31 -2.73
C VAL A 84 -0.15 -18.69 -2.19
N LEU A 85 0.29 -17.98 -1.13
CA LEU A 85 1.48 -18.34 -0.37
C LEU A 85 1.15 -19.49 0.57
N VAL A 86 1.96 -20.53 0.56
CA VAL A 86 1.82 -21.70 1.44
C VAL A 86 3.17 -22.09 2.03
N ASN A 87 3.15 -22.77 3.16
CA ASN A 87 4.37 -23.34 3.71
C ASN A 87 4.90 -24.47 2.82
N LYS A 88 6.21 -24.74 2.84
CA LYS A 88 6.88 -25.76 2.01
C LYS A 88 6.33 -27.17 2.22
N ASP A 89 5.91 -27.47 3.44
CA ASP A 89 5.34 -28.76 3.85
C ASP A 89 3.87 -28.95 3.41
N PHE A 90 3.24 -27.89 2.92
CA PHE A 90 1.86 -27.99 2.44
C PHE A 90 1.77 -28.88 1.19
N VAL A 91 0.94 -29.90 1.29
CA VAL A 91 0.58 -30.81 0.17
C VAL A 91 -0.92 -30.72 -0.04
N PRO A 92 -1.40 -30.24 -1.20
CA PRO A 92 -2.81 -30.19 -1.47
C PRO A 92 -3.39 -31.61 -1.63
N GLU A 93 -4.57 -31.85 -1.08
CA GLU A 93 -5.31 -33.13 -1.22
C GLU A 93 -6.13 -33.18 -2.51
N GLN A 94 -6.39 -32.01 -3.11
CA GLN A 94 -7.15 -31.86 -4.35
C GLN A 94 -6.44 -30.88 -5.27
N GLU A 95 -6.91 -30.79 -6.51
CA GLU A 95 -6.40 -29.83 -7.48
C GLU A 95 -6.66 -28.38 -7.02
N VAL A 96 -5.62 -27.54 -7.04
CA VAL A 96 -5.70 -26.12 -6.69
C VAL A 96 -5.59 -25.30 -7.97
N LYS A 97 -6.55 -24.42 -8.21
CA LYS A 97 -6.59 -23.56 -9.40
C LYS A 97 -5.58 -22.42 -9.33
N ALA A 98 -5.32 -21.92 -8.13
CA ALA A 98 -4.39 -20.82 -7.90
C ALA A 98 -2.93 -21.27 -8.09
N THR A 99 -2.07 -20.36 -8.53
CA THR A 99 -0.62 -20.59 -8.49
C THR A 99 -0.15 -20.56 -7.05
N LEU A 100 0.55 -21.62 -6.62
CA LEU A 100 1.11 -21.69 -5.28
C LEU A 100 2.56 -21.20 -5.28
N ILE A 101 2.92 -20.43 -4.27
CA ILE A 101 4.32 -20.12 -3.95
C ILE A 101 4.63 -20.73 -2.58
N LYS A 102 5.46 -21.76 -2.58
CA LYS A 102 5.88 -22.50 -1.38
C LYS A 102 7.06 -21.79 -0.73
N VAL A 103 6.93 -21.44 0.54
CA VAL A 103 7.95 -20.72 1.33
C VAL A 103 8.17 -21.38 2.68
N ASP A 104 9.27 -21.07 3.36
CA ASP A 104 9.56 -21.60 4.70
C ASP A 104 8.49 -21.17 5.73
N ASN A 105 8.05 -19.92 5.65
CA ASN A 105 7.01 -19.35 6.50
C ASN A 105 6.13 -18.40 5.69
N ALA A 106 4.89 -18.81 5.42
CA ALA A 106 3.95 -18.02 4.61
C ALA A 106 3.57 -16.69 5.27
N TYR A 107 3.49 -16.65 6.61
CA TYR A 107 3.16 -15.44 7.35
C TYR A 107 4.28 -14.39 7.29
N GLU A 108 5.53 -14.80 7.52
CA GLU A 108 6.69 -13.90 7.41
C GLU A 108 6.89 -13.41 5.98
N SER A 109 6.69 -14.29 5.00
CA SER A 109 6.78 -13.95 3.58
C SER A 109 5.73 -12.92 3.18
N LEU A 110 4.50 -13.05 3.69
CA LEU A 110 3.46 -12.05 3.50
C LEU A 110 3.88 -10.70 4.11
N ALA A 111 4.41 -10.68 5.33
CA ALA A 111 4.86 -9.45 5.97
C ALA A 111 5.96 -8.73 5.15
N LYS A 112 6.90 -9.49 4.57
CA LYS A 112 7.93 -8.95 3.65
C LYS A 112 7.30 -8.35 2.39
N LEU A 113 6.33 -9.03 1.79
CA LEU A 113 5.64 -8.54 0.59
C LEU A 113 4.79 -7.29 0.87
N LEU A 114 4.11 -7.23 2.00
CA LEU A 114 3.39 -6.03 2.41
C LEU A 114 4.33 -4.83 2.61
N THR A 115 5.49 -5.06 3.21
CA THR A 115 6.52 -4.02 3.35
C THR A 115 7.03 -3.55 1.98
N LEU A 116 7.32 -4.48 1.08
CA LEU A 116 7.73 -4.15 -0.29
C LEU A 116 6.65 -3.34 -1.02
N TYR A 117 5.39 -3.75 -0.90
CA TYR A 117 4.25 -3.06 -1.51
C TYR A 117 4.11 -1.63 -0.97
N GLU A 118 4.22 -1.43 0.34
CA GLU A 118 4.18 -0.08 0.93
C GLU A 118 5.36 0.79 0.47
N MET A 119 6.56 0.21 0.36
CA MET A 119 7.76 0.93 -0.11
C MET A 119 7.69 1.29 -1.61
N SER A 120 6.99 0.50 -2.40
CA SER A 120 6.86 0.69 -3.84
C SER A 120 5.77 1.70 -4.23
N LYS A 121 4.87 2.06 -3.30
CA LYS A 121 3.89 3.12 -3.54
C LYS A 121 4.58 4.45 -3.86
N PRO A 122 4.14 5.17 -4.90
CA PRO A 122 4.70 6.47 -5.21
C PRO A 122 4.52 7.40 -4.00
N LYS A 123 5.64 7.86 -3.44
CA LYS A 123 5.61 8.84 -2.36
C LYS A 123 5.14 10.18 -2.92
N LYS A 124 4.11 10.74 -2.29
CA LYS A 124 3.72 12.11 -2.59
C LYS A 124 4.86 13.06 -2.22
N THR A 125 5.12 14.06 -3.05
CA THR A 125 6.08 15.13 -2.80
C THR A 125 5.45 16.47 -3.08
N GLY A 126 6.04 17.55 -2.54
CA GLY A 126 5.57 18.90 -2.73
C GLY A 126 4.75 19.46 -1.56
N ILE A 127 4.43 20.73 -1.66
CA ILE A 127 3.71 21.48 -0.63
C ILE A 127 2.32 21.79 -1.16
N ASP A 128 1.30 21.35 -0.45
CA ASP A 128 -0.09 21.68 -0.79
C ASP A 128 -0.36 23.18 -0.60
N PRO A 129 -1.08 23.84 -1.51
CA PRO A 129 -1.42 25.27 -1.39
C PRO A 129 -2.16 25.66 -0.11
N LEU A 130 -2.84 24.70 0.55
CA LEU A 130 -3.53 24.93 1.82
C LEU A 130 -2.65 24.62 3.05
N ALA A 131 -1.39 24.23 2.85
CA ALA A 131 -0.44 24.08 3.93
C ALA A 131 0.15 25.45 4.32
N TYR A 132 0.45 25.64 5.60
CA TYR A 132 1.23 26.77 6.06
C TYR A 132 2.70 26.36 6.29
N VAL A 133 3.60 27.02 5.62
CA VAL A 133 5.05 26.88 5.85
C VAL A 133 5.63 28.25 6.09
N ALA A 134 6.20 28.46 7.28
CA ALA A 134 6.85 29.73 7.61
C ALA A 134 7.99 30.03 6.64
N PRO A 135 8.16 31.29 6.22
CA PRO A 135 9.21 31.67 5.27
C PRO A 135 10.67 31.40 5.77
N THR A 136 10.81 31.23 7.06
CA THR A 136 12.10 30.93 7.71
C THR A 136 12.34 29.44 7.90
N ALA A 137 11.36 28.61 7.62
CA ALA A 137 11.47 27.15 7.70
C ALA A 137 12.43 26.60 6.61
N LYS A 138 13.18 25.59 6.97
CA LYS A 138 14.09 24.88 6.05
C LYS A 138 13.51 23.52 5.70
N LEU A 139 13.30 23.27 4.43
CA LEU A 139 12.78 22.01 3.93
C LEU A 139 13.87 21.27 3.16
N GLY A 140 13.98 19.97 3.41
CA GLY A 140 14.82 19.07 2.64
C GLY A 140 14.24 18.74 1.27
N LYS A 141 14.86 17.79 0.57
CA LYS A 141 14.42 17.32 -0.74
C LYS A 141 13.24 16.37 -0.59
N ASP A 142 12.35 16.35 -1.61
CA ASP A 142 11.24 15.42 -1.71
C ASP A 142 10.33 15.36 -0.47
N VAL A 143 10.19 16.50 0.20
CA VAL A 143 9.28 16.67 1.35
C VAL A 143 7.84 16.77 0.84
N TYR A 144 6.90 16.11 1.50
CA TYR A 144 5.47 16.26 1.28
C TYR A 144 4.82 16.99 2.46
N ILE A 145 4.12 18.08 2.18
CA ILE A 145 3.36 18.82 3.18
C ILE A 145 1.90 18.88 2.72
N ALA A 146 1.06 18.12 3.40
CA ALA A 146 -0.36 17.95 3.08
C ALA A 146 -1.20 19.19 3.43
N PRO A 147 -2.45 19.29 2.94
CA PRO A 147 -3.38 20.35 3.28
C PRO A 147 -3.50 20.54 4.80
N PHE A 148 -3.54 21.79 5.24
CA PHE A 148 -3.71 22.18 6.65
C PHE A 148 -2.59 21.73 7.59
N ALA A 149 -1.47 21.20 7.08
CA ALA A 149 -0.28 21.00 7.87
C ALA A 149 0.40 22.36 8.12
N CYS A 150 1.06 22.50 9.27
CA CYS A 150 1.69 23.74 9.70
C CYS A 150 3.16 23.50 10.04
N VAL A 151 4.05 24.32 9.46
CA VAL A 151 5.48 24.33 9.76
C VAL A 151 5.86 25.71 10.26
N GLY A 152 6.29 25.80 11.52
CA GLY A 152 6.59 27.04 12.22
C GLY A 152 7.92 27.69 11.83
N ASP A 153 8.14 28.89 12.35
CA ASP A 153 9.36 29.69 12.07
C ASP A 153 10.63 28.96 12.47
N GLY A 154 11.63 28.96 11.56
CA GLY A 154 12.91 28.32 11.80
C GLY A 154 12.89 26.82 11.99
N ALA A 155 11.76 26.15 11.74
CA ALA A 155 11.68 24.70 11.77
C ALA A 155 12.54 24.08 10.64
N GLU A 156 13.10 22.90 10.90
CA GLU A 156 13.93 22.17 9.94
C GLU A 156 13.28 20.80 9.66
N ILE A 157 12.97 20.51 8.39
CA ILE A 157 12.40 19.25 7.94
C ILE A 157 13.41 18.55 7.03
N GLY A 158 13.78 17.33 7.37
CA GLY A 158 14.74 16.55 6.59
C GLY A 158 14.16 15.94 5.31
N ASP A 159 15.03 15.37 4.49
CA ASP A 159 14.71 14.81 3.18
C ASP A 159 13.68 13.66 3.26
N ASN A 160 12.85 13.51 2.22
CA ASN A 160 11.84 12.44 2.09
C ASN A 160 10.86 12.37 3.27
N THR A 161 10.63 13.47 3.98
CA THR A 161 9.73 13.54 5.13
C THR A 161 8.33 13.96 4.70
N SER A 162 7.31 13.31 5.25
CA SER A 162 5.92 13.55 4.91
C SER A 162 5.13 14.04 6.12
N LEU A 163 4.49 15.20 5.97
CA LEU A 163 3.56 15.76 6.94
C LEU A 163 2.14 15.56 6.42
N HIS A 164 1.36 14.71 7.09
CA HIS A 164 -0.04 14.47 6.74
C HIS A 164 -0.96 15.61 7.17
N PRO A 165 -2.24 15.65 6.75
CA PRO A 165 -3.14 16.75 7.06
C PRO A 165 -3.21 17.05 8.56
N HIS A 166 -3.21 18.34 8.90
CA HIS A 166 -3.24 18.85 10.28
C HIS A 166 -2.01 18.46 11.15
N ALA A 167 -0.93 17.91 10.58
CA ALA A 167 0.31 17.75 11.33
C ALA A 167 0.96 19.11 11.58
N THR A 168 1.55 19.29 12.75
CA THR A 168 2.17 20.55 13.14
C THR A 168 3.62 20.35 13.57
N VAL A 169 4.53 21.14 13.00
CA VAL A 169 5.90 21.25 13.46
C VAL A 169 6.08 22.68 14.00
N GLY A 170 6.34 22.78 15.30
CA GLY A 170 6.49 24.04 16.00
C GLY A 170 7.74 24.83 15.58
N SER A 171 7.83 26.09 16.03
CA SER A 171 8.97 26.94 15.71
C SER A 171 10.27 26.36 16.25
N HIS A 172 11.31 26.39 15.40
CA HIS A 172 12.65 25.86 15.69
C HIS A 172 12.73 24.35 15.95
N ALA A 173 11.62 23.62 15.82
CA ALA A 173 11.61 22.17 15.93
C ALA A 173 12.34 21.51 14.75
N LYS A 174 12.91 20.33 14.96
CA LYS A 174 13.66 19.59 13.95
C LYS A 174 13.05 18.22 13.72
N VAL A 175 12.77 17.90 12.47
CA VAL A 175 12.33 16.59 12.01
C VAL A 175 13.40 16.03 11.08
N GLY A 176 13.85 14.82 11.34
CA GLY A 176 14.88 14.16 10.53
C GLY A 176 14.41 13.72 9.14
N ASN A 177 15.27 12.99 8.44
CA ASN A 177 14.96 12.42 7.13
C ASN A 177 14.04 11.19 7.22
N ASN A 178 13.29 10.93 6.15
CA ASN A 178 12.43 9.74 6.00
C ASN A 178 11.39 9.59 7.13
N CYS A 179 10.95 10.69 7.73
CA CYS A 179 9.93 10.70 8.76
C CYS A 179 8.52 10.80 8.16
N THR A 180 7.54 10.25 8.86
CA THR A 180 6.13 10.42 8.54
C THR A 180 5.38 10.91 9.76
N LEU A 181 4.85 12.14 9.69
CA LEU A 181 3.96 12.69 10.70
C LEU A 181 2.53 12.42 10.27
N TYR A 182 1.86 11.54 10.99
CA TYR A 182 0.46 11.21 10.73
C TYR A 182 -0.48 12.36 11.09
N PRO A 183 -1.75 12.32 10.65
CA PRO A 183 -2.70 13.39 10.91
C PRO A 183 -2.77 13.77 12.39
N HIS A 184 -2.79 15.09 12.66
CA HIS A 184 -2.79 15.70 14.00
C HIS A 184 -1.56 15.43 14.88
N ALA A 185 -0.48 14.84 14.35
CA ALA A 185 0.78 14.75 15.08
C ALA A 185 1.37 16.16 15.26
N THR A 186 1.90 16.43 16.46
CA THR A 186 2.55 17.71 16.76
C THR A 186 3.95 17.48 17.34
N ILE A 187 4.93 18.23 16.83
CA ILE A 187 6.32 18.26 17.29
C ILE A 187 6.66 19.69 17.71
N TYR A 188 7.25 19.83 18.91
CA TYR A 188 7.70 21.13 19.44
C TYR A 188 9.22 21.21 19.53
#